data_de9c00ec38034b2dcd3c10c219e2a646
#
_entry.id   de9c00ec38034b2dcd3c10c219e2a646
#
_cell.length_a   1.000
_cell.length_b   1.000
_cell.length_c   1.000
_cell.angle_alpha   90.00
_cell.angle_beta   90.00
_cell.angle_gamma   90.00
#
_symmetry.space_group_name_H-M   'P 1'
#
loop_
_entity.id
_entity.type
_entity.pdbx_description
1 polymer ?
#
loop_
_entity_poly.entity_id
_entity_poly.type
_entity_poly.pdbx_seq_one_letter_code
_entity_poly.pdbx_strand_id
1 'polypeptide(L)'
;MLLFMLLCYILIHDLLGGTLLAHCPWDSYTLQAQAWLEGRTDLGQDISYLELAIYNGKYYVSFPPFPSVVMLPFVLIFGTDTPNNLIIMIITLLIAAAAFKLCGYAGYDAKDSAILGLFITFGSNLMWMSTMGGVWFLAQSIMMLLLLLAAIAAYKGKQALAYALVALSVGCRPFAAVAFAPLMVWFYAKNRQRGMGKLAALFCQWKAWIPVALIAAAMMWYNYIRFDNPLEFGHNYLPEFVGSEHGQFDIYYLKDNLLKLLFYPVRIKEGLTLDYPFFDGFMFYIANPLSYCSLPRRQGTCCGAA
;
A
#
# COMPACT_ATOMS: atom_id res chain seq x y z
N MET A 1 -1.13 20.88 11.50
CA MET A 1 -0.56 19.59 11.07
C MET A 1 -0.11 19.61 9.61
N LEU A 2 -1.01 19.67 8.62
CA LEU A 2 -0.63 19.56 7.20
C LEU A 2 0.35 20.63 6.72
N LEU A 3 0.19 21.89 7.13
CA LEU A 3 1.15 22.96 6.79
C LEU A 3 2.55 22.65 7.34
N PHE A 4 2.63 22.20 8.58
CA PHE A 4 3.90 21.79 9.19
C PHE A 4 4.56 20.66 8.38
N MET A 5 3.80 19.63 8.03
CA MET A 5 4.30 18.52 7.20
C MET A 5 4.78 19.00 5.83
N LEU A 6 4.00 19.87 5.17
CA LEU A 6 4.38 20.44 3.88
C LEU A 6 5.73 21.16 3.96
N LEU A 7 5.91 22.02 4.98
CA LEU A 7 7.18 22.73 5.20
C LEU A 7 8.33 21.77 5.48
N CYS A 8 8.11 20.72 6.28
CA CYS A 8 9.11 19.68 6.52
C CYS A 8 9.49 18.94 5.23
N TYR A 9 8.54 18.57 4.39
CA TYR A 9 8.83 17.88 3.11
C TYR A 9 9.56 18.80 2.13
N ILE A 10 9.21 20.08 2.04
CA ILE A 10 9.94 21.04 1.22
C ILE A 10 11.40 21.12 1.69
N LEU A 11 11.62 21.24 3.01
CA LEU A 11 12.97 21.26 3.58
C LEU A 11 13.73 19.94 3.31
N ILE A 12 13.08 18.79 3.50
CA ILE A 12 13.71 17.48 3.23
C ILE A 12 14.13 17.38 1.77
N HIS A 13 13.27 17.76 0.83
CA HIS A 13 13.59 17.71 -0.60
C HIS A 13 14.67 18.73 -0.98
N ASP A 14 14.73 19.88 -0.33
CA ASP A 14 15.81 20.85 -0.51
C ASP A 14 17.15 20.27 -0.04
N LEU A 15 17.18 19.66 1.16
CA LEU A 15 18.35 18.95 1.70
C LEU A 15 18.79 17.75 0.83
N LEU A 16 17.89 17.13 0.11
CA LEU A 16 18.18 16.07 -0.85
C LEU A 16 18.62 16.59 -2.22
N GLY A 17 18.91 17.89 -2.36
CA GLY A 17 19.40 18.50 -3.60
C GLY A 17 18.29 19.05 -4.51
N GLY A 18 17.16 19.49 -3.95
CA GLY A 18 16.08 20.12 -4.72
C GLY A 18 15.18 19.12 -5.47
N THR A 19 14.97 17.95 -4.90
CA THR A 19 14.33 16.81 -5.61
C THR A 19 12.81 16.84 -5.65
N LEU A 20 12.14 17.84 -5.08
CA LEU A 20 10.67 17.87 -4.96
C LEU A 20 9.95 17.76 -6.30
N LEU A 21 10.40 18.51 -7.29
CA LEU A 21 9.81 18.51 -8.64
C LEU A 21 10.52 17.54 -9.61
N ALA A 22 11.49 16.79 -9.11
CA ALA A 22 12.23 15.85 -9.93
C ALA A 22 11.36 14.62 -10.27
N HIS A 23 11.60 14.09 -11.47
CA HIS A 23 11.15 12.78 -11.86
C HIS A 23 12.09 11.71 -11.28
N CYS A 24 11.52 10.68 -10.66
CA CYS A 24 12.27 9.50 -10.22
C CYS A 24 12.35 8.50 -11.39
N PRO A 25 13.54 8.09 -11.82
CA PRO A 25 13.69 7.19 -12.99
C PRO A 25 13.12 5.77 -12.73
N TRP A 26 12.97 5.35 -11.48
CA TRP A 26 12.35 4.06 -11.11
C TRP A 26 10.82 4.11 -11.19
N ASP A 27 10.29 4.68 -12.26
CA ASP A 27 8.85 4.97 -12.41
C ASP A 27 8.20 4.15 -13.52
N SER A 28 7.99 2.87 -13.27
CA SER A 28 7.28 1.97 -14.16
C SER A 28 5.82 2.41 -14.40
N TYR A 29 5.19 3.08 -13.44
CA TYR A 29 3.77 3.45 -13.54
C TYR A 29 3.50 4.62 -14.47
N THR A 30 4.38 5.61 -14.51
CA THR A 30 4.31 6.70 -15.51
C THR A 30 4.50 6.14 -16.92
N LEU A 31 5.51 5.27 -17.11
CA LEU A 31 5.78 4.64 -18.41
C LEU A 31 4.60 3.75 -18.86
N GLN A 32 3.99 3.00 -17.95
CA GLN A 32 2.79 2.22 -18.26
C GLN A 32 1.60 3.11 -18.62
N ALA A 33 1.38 4.21 -17.90
CA ALA A 33 0.34 5.16 -18.22
C ALA A 33 0.56 5.83 -19.58
N GLN A 34 1.81 6.17 -19.91
CA GLN A 34 2.17 6.70 -21.23
C GLN A 34 1.90 5.68 -22.35
N ALA A 35 2.28 4.41 -22.14
CA ALA A 35 2.01 3.34 -23.10
C ALA A 35 0.50 3.17 -23.36
N TRP A 36 -0.35 3.30 -22.31
CA TRP A 36 -1.79 3.27 -22.48
C TRP A 36 -2.35 4.42 -23.32
N LEU A 37 -1.81 5.63 -23.17
CA LEU A 37 -2.18 6.78 -23.99
C LEU A 37 -1.80 6.57 -25.48
N GLU A 38 -0.80 5.76 -25.73
CA GLU A 38 -0.36 5.34 -27.06
C GLU A 38 -1.10 4.09 -27.60
N GLY A 39 -2.07 3.57 -26.85
CA GLY A 39 -2.85 2.38 -27.21
C GLY A 39 -2.08 1.06 -27.05
N ARG A 40 -0.98 1.05 -26.28
CA ARG A 40 -0.15 -0.13 -26.00
C ARG A 40 -0.33 -0.60 -24.56
N THR A 41 -0.10 -1.89 -24.33
CA THR A 41 -0.07 -2.49 -22.98
C THR A 41 1.34 -2.86 -22.53
N ASP A 42 2.29 -2.89 -23.45
CA ASP A 42 3.73 -3.12 -23.22
C ASP A 42 4.50 -1.81 -23.33
N LEU A 43 5.74 -1.79 -22.83
CA LEU A 43 6.61 -0.60 -22.85
C LEU A 43 7.37 -0.44 -24.18
N GLY A 44 7.28 -1.41 -25.09
CA GLY A 44 7.90 -1.38 -26.41
C GLY A 44 9.41 -1.59 -26.43
N GLN A 45 10.08 -1.49 -25.29
CA GLN A 45 11.54 -1.65 -25.16
C GLN A 45 11.93 -2.19 -23.79
N ASP A 46 13.11 -2.81 -23.72
CA ASP A 46 13.73 -3.16 -22.45
C ASP A 46 14.30 -1.91 -21.78
N ILE A 47 14.03 -1.79 -20.48
CA ILE A 47 14.61 -0.76 -19.62
C ILE A 47 15.32 -1.49 -18.49
N SER A 48 16.60 -1.74 -18.67
CA SER A 48 17.42 -2.69 -17.90
C SER A 48 17.46 -2.46 -16.38
N TYR A 49 17.14 -1.26 -15.92
CA TYR A 49 17.09 -0.94 -14.49
C TYR A 49 15.68 -1.06 -13.87
N LEU A 50 14.65 -1.42 -14.66
CA LEU A 50 13.30 -1.66 -14.16
C LEU A 50 13.01 -3.16 -14.08
N GLU A 51 12.17 -3.54 -13.12
CA GLU A 51 11.66 -4.90 -12.98
C GLU A 51 10.54 -5.14 -14.00
N LEU A 52 10.90 -5.61 -15.19
CA LEU A 52 9.97 -5.84 -16.29
C LEU A 52 9.71 -7.33 -16.50
N ALA A 53 8.44 -7.68 -16.64
CA ALA A 53 8.02 -9.01 -17.06
C ALA A 53 8.26 -9.19 -18.57
N ILE A 54 8.93 -10.26 -18.94
CA ILE A 54 9.20 -10.59 -20.35
C ILE A 54 8.24 -11.70 -20.77
N TYR A 55 7.30 -11.37 -21.66
CA TYR A 55 6.33 -12.32 -22.18
C TYR A 55 6.15 -12.15 -23.69
N ASN A 56 6.30 -13.24 -24.45
CA ASN A 56 6.21 -13.26 -25.92
C ASN A 56 7.07 -12.18 -26.60
N GLY A 57 8.28 -11.94 -26.09
CA GLY A 57 9.23 -10.94 -26.64
C GLY A 57 8.84 -9.47 -26.37
N LYS A 58 7.88 -9.22 -25.51
CA LYS A 58 7.44 -7.89 -25.07
C LYS A 58 7.77 -7.65 -23.60
N TYR A 59 7.87 -6.36 -23.23
CA TYR A 59 8.27 -5.91 -21.91
C TYR A 59 7.09 -5.24 -21.21
N TYR A 60 6.66 -5.80 -20.09
CA TYR A 60 5.50 -5.34 -19.35
C TYR A 60 5.88 -4.92 -17.94
N VAL A 61 5.16 -3.95 -17.38
CA VAL A 61 5.24 -3.67 -15.95
C VAL A 61 4.68 -4.86 -15.18
N SER A 62 5.49 -5.46 -14.32
CA SER A 62 5.18 -6.68 -13.56
C SER A 62 4.28 -6.45 -12.35
N PHE A 63 3.85 -5.21 -12.10
CA PHE A 63 3.07 -4.82 -10.93
C PHE A 63 1.59 -4.62 -11.28
N PRO A 64 0.68 -4.72 -10.28
CA PRO A 64 -0.72 -4.42 -10.47
C PRO A 64 -0.94 -2.98 -10.98
N PRO A 65 -1.94 -2.74 -11.84
CA PRO A 65 -1.99 -1.55 -12.70
C PRO A 65 -2.61 -0.30 -12.06
N PHE A 66 -3.21 -0.38 -10.86
CA PHE A 66 -3.98 0.75 -10.33
C PHE A 66 -3.16 2.02 -10.08
N PRO A 67 -1.87 1.96 -9.65
CA PRO A 67 -1.05 3.17 -9.57
C PRO A 67 -0.91 3.89 -10.90
N SER A 68 -0.81 3.17 -12.03
CA SER A 68 -0.77 3.80 -13.36
C SER A 68 -2.08 4.52 -13.71
N VAL A 69 -3.23 4.01 -13.25
CA VAL A 69 -4.52 4.72 -13.37
C VAL A 69 -4.48 6.04 -12.61
N VAL A 70 -3.88 6.05 -11.42
CA VAL A 70 -3.71 7.30 -10.63
C VAL A 70 -2.75 8.26 -11.33
N MET A 71 -1.73 7.75 -12.01
CA MET A 71 -0.74 8.56 -12.73
C MET A 71 -1.27 9.13 -14.06
N LEU A 72 -2.27 8.50 -14.69
CA LEU A 72 -2.81 8.92 -15.99
C LEU A 72 -3.09 10.43 -16.14
N PRO A 73 -3.81 11.10 -15.22
CA PRO A 73 -4.09 12.53 -15.37
C PRO A 73 -2.83 13.40 -15.31
N PHE A 74 -1.80 12.96 -14.60
CA PHE A 74 -0.53 13.67 -14.52
C PHE A 74 0.31 13.46 -15.78
N VAL A 75 0.32 12.24 -16.30
CA VAL A 75 1.00 11.90 -17.56
C VAL A 75 0.38 12.63 -18.75
N LEU A 76 -0.93 12.85 -18.76
CA LEU A 76 -1.59 13.69 -19.78
C LEU A 76 -1.08 15.13 -19.79
N ILE A 77 -0.61 15.65 -18.65
CA ILE A 77 -0.14 17.04 -18.51
C ILE A 77 1.38 17.13 -18.69
N PHE A 78 2.13 16.22 -18.08
CA PHE A 78 3.58 16.30 -17.95
C PHE A 78 4.33 15.26 -18.78
N GLY A 79 3.62 14.32 -19.44
CA GLY A 79 4.26 13.21 -20.17
C GLY A 79 5.09 12.33 -19.26
N THR A 80 6.21 11.84 -19.78
CA THR A 80 7.17 11.02 -19.05
C THR A 80 7.95 11.76 -17.96
N ASP A 81 7.99 13.09 -18.02
CA ASP A 81 8.66 13.94 -17.02
C ASP A 81 7.77 14.27 -15.81
N THR A 82 6.74 13.47 -15.61
CA THR A 82 5.79 13.63 -14.49
C THR A 82 6.55 13.71 -13.15
N PRO A 83 6.32 14.78 -12.33
CA PRO A 83 7.03 14.99 -11.06
C PRO A 83 6.48 14.05 -9.97
N ASN A 84 6.80 12.78 -10.06
CA ASN A 84 6.28 11.73 -9.18
C ASN A 84 6.70 11.88 -7.72
N ASN A 85 7.82 12.57 -7.44
CA ASN A 85 8.19 12.94 -6.06
C ASN A 85 7.19 13.91 -5.43
N LEU A 86 6.71 14.89 -6.18
CA LEU A 86 5.64 15.80 -5.73
C LEU A 86 4.33 15.02 -5.51
N ILE A 87 4.01 14.11 -6.40
CA ILE A 87 2.76 13.33 -6.32
C ILE A 87 2.76 12.44 -5.08
N ILE A 88 3.84 11.73 -4.79
CA ILE A 88 3.90 10.88 -3.58
C ILE A 88 3.86 11.72 -2.30
N MET A 89 4.48 12.91 -2.28
CA MET A 89 4.35 13.85 -1.16
C MET A 89 2.89 14.26 -0.95
N ILE A 90 2.17 14.61 -2.01
CA ILE A 90 0.74 14.96 -1.92
C ILE A 90 -0.07 13.78 -1.38
N ILE A 91 0.17 12.57 -1.88
CA ILE A 91 -0.48 11.35 -1.38
C ILE A 91 -0.19 11.17 0.11
N THR A 92 1.03 11.44 0.57
CA THR A 92 1.40 11.34 1.98
C THR A 92 0.68 12.36 2.85
N LEU A 93 0.50 13.60 2.37
CA LEU A 93 -0.33 14.60 3.06
C LEU A 93 -1.80 14.14 3.14
N LEU A 94 -2.32 13.51 2.10
CA LEU A 94 -3.67 12.92 2.11
C LEU A 94 -3.77 11.75 3.09
N ILE A 95 -2.72 10.91 3.21
CA ILE A 95 -2.64 9.85 4.23
C ILE A 95 -2.74 10.44 5.64
N ALA A 96 -1.97 11.50 5.93
CA ALA A 96 -2.03 12.18 7.23
C ALA A 96 -3.42 12.76 7.52
N ALA A 97 -4.05 13.38 6.53
CA ALA A 97 -5.40 13.92 6.65
C ALA A 97 -6.44 12.81 6.86
N ALA A 98 -6.31 11.68 6.17
CA ALA A 98 -7.18 10.52 6.34
C ALA A 98 -6.98 9.87 7.72
N ALA A 99 -5.75 9.73 8.18
CA ALA A 99 -5.42 9.22 9.51
C ALA A 99 -6.00 10.11 10.62
N PHE A 100 -5.79 11.43 10.52
CA PHE A 100 -6.39 12.41 11.43
C PHE A 100 -7.91 12.24 11.52
N LYS A 101 -8.58 12.14 10.37
CA LYS A 101 -10.02 11.99 10.30
C LYS A 101 -10.49 10.65 10.87
N LEU A 102 -9.75 9.57 10.61
CA LEU A 102 -10.05 8.24 11.13
C LEU A 102 -9.93 8.20 12.66
N CYS A 103 -8.89 8.83 13.23
CA CYS A 103 -8.73 8.97 14.67
C CYS A 103 -9.91 9.71 15.31
N GLY A 104 -10.41 10.79 14.68
CA GLY A 104 -11.61 11.48 15.13
C GLY A 104 -12.86 10.58 15.14
N TYR A 105 -13.03 9.70 14.14
CA TYR A 105 -14.10 8.69 14.15
C TYR A 105 -13.91 7.62 15.23
N ALA A 106 -12.68 7.36 15.64
CA ALA A 106 -12.36 6.45 16.75
C ALA A 106 -12.51 7.10 18.14
N GLY A 107 -12.85 8.39 18.20
CA GLY A 107 -13.13 9.11 19.44
C GLY A 107 -11.94 9.88 20.03
N TYR A 108 -10.83 9.98 19.32
CA TYR A 108 -9.70 10.81 19.74
C TYR A 108 -10.01 12.30 19.52
N ASP A 109 -9.47 13.16 20.39
CA ASP A 109 -9.56 14.59 20.22
C ASP A 109 -8.68 15.10 19.04
N ALA A 110 -8.78 16.39 18.72
CA ALA A 110 -8.05 16.96 17.59
C ALA A 110 -6.53 16.97 17.80
N LYS A 111 -6.06 17.11 19.05
CA LYS A 111 -4.63 17.10 19.37
C LYS A 111 -4.03 15.71 19.20
N ASP A 112 -4.66 14.71 19.79
CA ASP A 112 -4.21 13.32 19.69
C ASP A 112 -4.32 12.80 18.25
N SER A 113 -5.40 13.15 17.54
CA SER A 113 -5.54 12.84 16.12
C SER A 113 -4.43 13.47 15.28
N ALA A 114 -3.99 14.69 15.58
CA ALA A 114 -2.87 15.34 14.87
C ALA A 114 -1.54 14.66 15.20
N ILE A 115 -1.29 14.30 16.46
CA ILE A 115 -0.08 13.59 16.88
C ILE A 115 0.01 12.22 16.18
N LEU A 116 -1.08 11.46 16.18
CA LEU A 116 -1.15 10.15 15.52
C LEU A 116 -0.98 10.28 14.00
N GLY A 117 -1.57 11.29 13.37
CA GLY A 117 -1.38 11.58 11.95
C GLY A 117 0.07 11.91 11.60
N LEU A 118 0.75 12.74 12.42
CA LEU A 118 2.17 13.01 12.28
C LEU A 118 3.01 11.75 12.50
N PHE A 119 2.64 10.95 13.49
CA PHE A 119 3.37 9.73 13.80
C PHE A 119 3.30 8.71 12.67
N ILE A 120 2.13 8.49 12.06
CA ILE A 120 1.97 7.58 10.92
C ILE A 120 2.87 8.01 9.75
N THR A 121 3.06 9.30 9.55
CA THR A 121 3.85 9.82 8.41
C THR A 121 5.34 9.98 8.73
N PHE A 122 5.71 10.65 9.81
CA PHE A 122 7.11 10.93 10.16
C PHE A 122 7.72 9.90 11.11
N GLY A 123 6.92 9.15 11.86
CA GLY A 123 7.38 8.12 12.78
C GLY A 123 7.42 6.71 12.19
N SER A 124 7.25 6.56 10.89
CA SER A 124 7.29 5.29 10.18
C SER A 124 8.12 5.36 8.90
N ASN A 125 8.29 4.22 8.24
CA ASN A 125 8.98 4.15 6.94
C ASN A 125 8.31 5.03 5.86
N LEU A 126 7.08 5.46 6.07
CA LEU A 126 6.36 6.33 5.13
C LEU A 126 7.09 7.66 4.92
N MET A 127 7.81 8.18 5.93
CA MET A 127 8.64 9.37 5.79
C MET A 127 9.67 9.20 4.68
N TRP A 128 10.40 8.09 4.67
CA TRP A 128 11.38 7.80 3.63
C TRP A 128 10.71 7.52 2.28
N MET A 129 9.67 6.68 2.26
CA MET A 129 8.95 6.33 1.04
C MET A 129 8.38 7.55 0.31
N SER A 130 8.01 8.59 1.04
CA SER A 130 7.41 9.81 0.48
C SER A 130 8.41 10.79 -0.14
N THR A 131 9.71 10.53 -0.04
CA THR A 131 10.75 11.35 -0.69
C THR A 131 11.08 10.93 -2.11
N MET A 132 10.58 9.78 -2.56
CA MET A 132 10.87 9.24 -3.89
C MET A 132 9.64 8.55 -4.49
N GLY A 133 9.14 9.06 -5.61
CA GLY A 133 7.96 8.55 -6.31
C GLY A 133 8.18 7.26 -7.10
N GLY A 134 9.17 6.45 -6.73
CA GLY A 134 9.49 5.17 -7.37
C GLY A 134 8.36 4.14 -7.23
N VAL A 135 8.38 3.14 -8.11
CA VAL A 135 7.32 2.16 -8.32
C VAL A 135 6.81 1.51 -7.03
N TRP A 136 7.72 1.03 -6.16
CA TRP A 136 7.31 0.32 -4.93
C TRP A 136 6.69 1.26 -3.90
N PHE A 137 7.25 2.46 -3.74
CA PHE A 137 6.84 3.44 -2.73
C PHE A 137 5.51 4.09 -3.11
N LEU A 138 5.35 4.45 -4.39
CA LEU A 138 4.10 5.01 -4.89
C LEU A 138 2.93 4.04 -4.70
N ALA A 139 3.11 2.76 -5.09
CA ALA A 139 2.07 1.74 -4.93
C ALA A 139 1.67 1.51 -3.46
N GLN A 140 2.65 1.46 -2.54
CA GLN A 140 2.38 1.28 -1.12
C GLN A 140 1.68 2.49 -0.51
N SER A 141 2.07 3.70 -0.90
CA SER A 141 1.44 4.94 -0.42
C SER A 141 0.00 5.07 -0.90
N ILE A 142 -0.28 4.77 -2.18
CA ILE A 142 -1.65 4.73 -2.71
C ILE A 142 -2.48 3.66 -1.99
N MET A 143 -1.93 2.45 -1.82
CA MET A 143 -2.59 1.37 -1.08
C MET A 143 -2.97 1.82 0.34
N MET A 144 -2.04 2.42 1.07
CA MET A 144 -2.29 2.89 2.44
C MET A 144 -3.39 3.96 2.49
N LEU A 145 -3.38 4.92 1.57
CA LEU A 145 -4.44 5.92 1.45
C LEU A 145 -5.80 5.26 1.22
N LEU A 146 -5.90 4.32 0.29
CA LEU A 146 -7.13 3.60 -0.02
C LEU A 146 -7.65 2.81 1.19
N LEU A 147 -6.77 2.15 1.95
CA LEU A 147 -7.15 1.40 3.15
C LEU A 147 -7.66 2.33 4.26
N LEU A 148 -7.05 3.50 4.48
CA LEU A 148 -7.56 4.50 5.42
C LEU A 148 -8.92 5.05 5.00
N LEU A 149 -9.10 5.33 3.71
CA LEU A 149 -10.37 5.76 3.16
C LEU A 149 -11.44 4.66 3.26
N ALA A 150 -11.06 3.39 3.09
CA ALA A 150 -11.95 2.24 3.30
C ALA A 150 -12.43 2.15 4.76
N ALA A 151 -11.52 2.34 5.72
CA ALA A 151 -11.87 2.40 7.13
C ALA A 151 -12.81 3.57 7.45
N ILE A 152 -12.54 4.76 6.91
CA ILE A 152 -13.44 5.92 7.04
C ILE A 152 -14.83 5.62 6.44
N ALA A 153 -14.88 4.98 5.27
CA ALA A 153 -16.13 4.56 4.64
C ALA A 153 -16.90 3.56 5.51
N ALA A 154 -16.20 2.64 6.18
CA ALA A 154 -16.79 1.69 7.11
C ALA A 154 -17.39 2.37 8.34
N TYR A 155 -16.69 3.33 8.95
CA TYR A 155 -17.25 4.15 10.05
C TYR A 155 -18.53 4.88 9.61
N LYS A 156 -18.56 5.39 8.39
CA LYS A 156 -19.74 6.05 7.79
C LYS A 156 -20.84 5.07 7.35
N GLY A 157 -20.64 3.75 7.50
CA GLY A 157 -21.60 2.74 7.08
C GLY A 157 -21.69 2.54 5.55
N LYS A 158 -20.76 3.09 4.77
CA LYS A 158 -20.72 2.99 3.30
C LYS A 158 -20.00 1.72 2.86
N GLN A 159 -20.65 0.57 3.03
CA GLN A 159 -20.05 -0.75 2.86
C GLN A 159 -19.51 -0.99 1.44
N ALA A 160 -20.31 -0.72 0.41
CA ALA A 160 -19.89 -0.92 -0.98
C ALA A 160 -18.65 -0.08 -1.33
N LEU A 161 -18.60 1.17 -0.84
CA LEU A 161 -17.45 2.04 -1.03
C LEU A 161 -16.21 1.50 -0.28
N ALA A 162 -16.38 1.03 0.96
CA ALA A 162 -15.28 0.44 1.73
C ALA A 162 -14.68 -0.77 1.00
N TYR A 163 -15.52 -1.66 0.50
CA TYR A 163 -15.08 -2.83 -0.25
C TYR A 163 -14.45 -2.47 -1.60
N ALA A 164 -15.01 -1.51 -2.34
CA ALA A 164 -14.42 -1.01 -3.58
C ALA A 164 -13.01 -0.44 -3.36
N LEU A 165 -12.81 0.34 -2.30
CA LEU A 165 -11.50 0.92 -1.96
C LEU A 165 -10.47 -0.15 -1.60
N VAL A 166 -10.89 -1.23 -0.91
CA VAL A 166 -10.00 -2.39 -0.69
C VAL A 166 -9.70 -3.10 -2.02
N ALA A 167 -10.67 -3.29 -2.90
CA ALA A 167 -10.42 -3.91 -4.21
C ALA A 167 -9.44 -3.09 -5.05
N LEU A 168 -9.55 -1.75 -5.05
CA LEU A 168 -8.57 -0.87 -5.70
C LEU A 168 -7.19 -0.97 -5.04
N SER A 169 -7.12 -1.13 -3.71
CA SER A 169 -5.84 -1.31 -3.02
C SER A 169 -5.16 -2.65 -3.37
N VAL A 170 -5.94 -3.70 -3.68
CA VAL A 170 -5.41 -4.95 -4.27
C VAL A 170 -4.76 -4.68 -5.63
N GLY A 171 -5.31 -3.74 -6.41
CA GLY A 171 -4.72 -3.26 -7.66
C GLY A 171 -3.43 -2.43 -7.48
N CYS A 172 -3.02 -2.14 -6.24
CA CYS A 172 -1.69 -1.60 -5.92
C CYS A 172 -0.77 -2.71 -5.42
N ARG A 173 -1.25 -3.52 -4.48
CA ARG A 173 -0.53 -4.63 -3.84
C ARG A 173 -1.50 -5.76 -3.49
N PRO A 174 -1.32 -6.98 -4.00
CA PRO A 174 -2.27 -8.09 -3.81
C PRO A 174 -2.56 -8.41 -2.34
N PHE A 175 -1.57 -8.28 -1.45
CA PHE A 175 -1.73 -8.52 -0.01
C PHE A 175 -2.78 -7.62 0.66
N ALA A 176 -3.14 -6.50 0.06
CA ALA A 176 -4.22 -5.64 0.58
C ALA A 176 -5.56 -6.37 0.69
N ALA A 177 -5.73 -7.50 -0.01
CA ALA A 177 -6.92 -8.36 0.09
C ALA A 177 -7.22 -8.82 1.54
N VAL A 178 -6.20 -8.94 2.38
CA VAL A 178 -6.36 -9.28 3.81
C VAL A 178 -7.28 -8.27 4.54
N ALA A 179 -7.34 -7.02 4.08
CA ALA A 179 -8.20 -5.99 4.66
C ALA A 179 -9.71 -6.24 4.50
N PHE A 180 -10.11 -7.15 3.60
CA PHE A 180 -11.52 -7.55 3.52
C PHE A 180 -11.97 -8.24 4.81
N ALA A 181 -11.14 -9.05 5.45
CA ALA A 181 -11.51 -9.82 6.64
C ALA A 181 -11.99 -8.92 7.81
N PRO A 182 -11.20 -7.94 8.29
CA PRO A 182 -11.64 -7.05 9.36
C PRO A 182 -12.86 -6.20 8.95
N LEU A 183 -12.98 -5.78 7.69
CA LEU A 183 -14.17 -5.05 7.23
C LEU A 183 -15.43 -5.92 7.21
N MET A 184 -15.33 -7.18 6.79
CA MET A 184 -16.44 -8.13 6.86
C MET A 184 -16.91 -8.35 8.30
N VAL A 185 -15.97 -8.55 9.22
CA VAL A 185 -16.26 -8.69 10.65
C VAL A 185 -16.92 -7.43 11.20
N TRP A 186 -16.41 -6.24 10.85
CA TRP A 186 -16.97 -4.95 11.26
C TRP A 186 -18.43 -4.81 10.82
N PHE A 187 -18.74 -5.01 9.55
CA PHE A 187 -20.10 -4.88 9.03
C PHE A 187 -21.01 -5.99 9.55
N TYR A 188 -20.52 -7.21 9.71
CA TYR A 188 -21.27 -8.28 10.35
C TYR A 188 -21.66 -7.91 11.77
N ALA A 189 -20.72 -7.48 12.59
CA ALA A 189 -20.99 -7.06 13.97
C ALA A 189 -22.02 -5.92 14.04
N LYS A 190 -21.88 -4.92 13.15
CA LYS A 190 -22.81 -3.80 13.08
C LYS A 190 -24.23 -4.24 12.68
N ASN A 191 -24.37 -5.20 11.77
CA ASN A 191 -25.65 -5.76 11.38
C ASN A 191 -26.26 -6.62 12.51
N ARG A 192 -25.44 -7.35 13.24
CA ARG A 192 -25.88 -8.08 14.45
C ARG A 192 -26.40 -7.15 15.53
N GLN A 193 -25.74 -6.02 15.78
CA GLN A 193 -26.19 -4.99 16.72
C GLN A 193 -27.55 -4.37 16.32
N ARG A 194 -27.88 -4.36 15.01
CA ARG A 194 -29.20 -3.94 14.49
C ARG A 194 -30.29 -5.00 14.63
N GLY A 195 -30.02 -6.13 15.30
CA GLY A 195 -30.98 -7.21 15.54
C GLY A 195 -31.10 -8.23 14.41
N MET A 196 -30.26 -8.18 13.37
CA MET A 196 -30.32 -9.15 12.29
C MET A 196 -29.89 -10.54 12.73
N GLY A 197 -30.55 -11.59 12.24
CA GLY A 197 -30.13 -12.99 12.43
C GLY A 197 -28.72 -13.25 11.87
N LYS A 198 -28.03 -14.29 12.35
CA LYS A 198 -26.62 -14.58 11.96
C LYS A 198 -26.44 -14.68 10.43
N LEU A 199 -27.25 -15.49 9.76
CA LEU A 199 -27.18 -15.68 8.30
C LEU A 199 -27.57 -14.39 7.56
N ALA A 200 -28.65 -13.72 7.99
CA ALA A 200 -29.08 -12.45 7.40
C ALA A 200 -28.00 -11.38 7.50
N ALA A 201 -27.34 -11.26 8.65
CA ALA A 201 -26.23 -10.30 8.87
C ALA A 201 -25.03 -10.57 7.97
N LEU A 202 -24.79 -11.82 7.58
CA LEU A 202 -23.73 -12.20 6.66
C LEU A 202 -24.14 -11.95 5.21
N PHE A 203 -25.29 -12.48 4.80
CA PHE A 203 -25.70 -12.46 3.40
C PHE A 203 -26.28 -11.12 2.92
N CYS A 204 -26.77 -10.23 3.79
CA CYS A 204 -27.25 -8.91 3.35
C CYS A 204 -26.14 -8.04 2.70
N GLN A 205 -24.88 -8.45 2.86
CA GLN A 205 -23.72 -7.73 2.33
C GLN A 205 -23.45 -8.01 0.85
N TRP A 206 -24.17 -8.93 0.20
CA TRP A 206 -23.84 -9.39 -1.15
C TRP A 206 -23.75 -8.25 -2.21
N LYS A 207 -24.64 -7.25 -2.13
CA LYS A 207 -24.65 -6.12 -3.06
C LYS A 207 -23.38 -5.25 -2.95
N ALA A 208 -22.74 -5.24 -1.79
CA ALA A 208 -21.49 -4.51 -1.59
C ALA A 208 -20.29 -5.15 -2.32
N TRP A 209 -20.42 -6.41 -2.75
CA TRP A 209 -19.42 -7.11 -3.54
C TRP A 209 -19.51 -6.82 -5.04
N ILE A 210 -20.59 -6.19 -5.52
CA ILE A 210 -20.73 -5.85 -6.94
C ILE A 210 -19.56 -4.97 -7.44
N PRO A 211 -19.20 -3.84 -6.80
CA PRO A 211 -18.06 -3.05 -7.24
C PRO A 211 -16.73 -3.82 -7.12
N VAL A 212 -16.58 -4.71 -6.14
CA VAL A 212 -15.40 -5.59 -6.04
C VAL A 212 -15.30 -6.50 -7.26
N ALA A 213 -16.40 -7.16 -7.64
CA ALA A 213 -16.44 -8.03 -8.81
C ALA A 213 -16.12 -7.28 -10.12
N LEU A 214 -16.62 -6.06 -10.27
CA LEU A 214 -16.32 -5.23 -11.45
C LEU A 214 -14.85 -4.82 -11.51
N ILE A 215 -14.26 -4.40 -10.38
CA ILE A 215 -12.83 -4.06 -10.30
C ILE A 215 -11.97 -5.29 -10.56
N ALA A 216 -12.30 -6.43 -9.94
CA ALA A 216 -11.60 -7.69 -10.18
C ALA A 216 -11.68 -8.13 -11.64
N ALA A 217 -12.86 -8.06 -12.25
CA ALA A 217 -13.06 -8.39 -13.66
C ALA A 217 -12.22 -7.49 -14.58
N ALA A 218 -12.14 -6.18 -14.30
CA ALA A 218 -11.30 -5.25 -15.05
C ALA A 218 -9.81 -5.60 -14.94
N MET A 219 -9.33 -5.94 -13.72
CA MET A 219 -7.95 -6.37 -13.50
C MET A 219 -7.65 -7.70 -14.20
N MET A 220 -8.55 -8.67 -14.10
CA MET A 220 -8.42 -9.97 -14.76
C MET A 220 -8.42 -9.84 -16.28
N TRP A 221 -9.26 -8.96 -16.82
CA TRP A 221 -9.26 -8.66 -18.25
C TRP A 221 -7.93 -8.01 -18.68
N TYR A 222 -7.41 -7.05 -17.92
CA TYR A 222 -6.13 -6.43 -18.19
C TYR A 222 -4.96 -7.42 -18.11
N ASN A 223 -4.99 -8.35 -17.18
CA ASN A 223 -4.01 -9.43 -17.10
C ASN A 223 -4.09 -10.35 -18.33
N TYR A 224 -5.32 -10.72 -18.72
CA TYR A 224 -5.55 -11.59 -19.87
C TYR A 224 -5.00 -11.01 -21.18
N ILE A 225 -5.20 -9.71 -21.44
CA ILE A 225 -4.69 -9.07 -22.67
C ILE A 225 -3.16 -8.93 -22.69
N ARG A 226 -2.49 -9.03 -21.54
CA ARG A 226 -1.03 -8.98 -21.45
C ARG A 226 -0.38 -10.35 -21.48
N PHE A 227 -0.96 -11.31 -20.78
CA PHE A 227 -0.33 -12.57 -20.42
C PHE A 227 -1.15 -13.80 -20.80
N ASP A 228 -2.24 -13.67 -21.54
CA ASP A 228 -3.19 -14.75 -21.89
C ASP A 228 -3.73 -15.53 -20.67
N ASN A 229 -3.56 -14.95 -19.47
CA ASN A 229 -3.99 -15.55 -18.20
C ASN A 229 -4.59 -14.46 -17.28
N PRO A 230 -5.87 -14.57 -16.90
CA PRO A 230 -6.52 -13.53 -16.08
C PRO A 230 -5.98 -13.44 -14.65
N LEU A 231 -5.29 -14.47 -14.15
CA LEU A 231 -4.74 -14.50 -12.79
C LEU A 231 -3.24 -14.13 -12.73
N GLU A 232 -2.60 -13.89 -13.88
CA GLU A 232 -1.18 -13.56 -13.96
C GLU A 232 -0.95 -12.05 -13.90
N PHE A 233 -0.19 -11.58 -12.92
CA PHE A 233 0.18 -10.17 -12.78
C PHE A 233 1.51 -9.81 -13.45
N GLY A 234 2.25 -10.80 -13.93
CA GLY A 234 3.54 -10.63 -14.59
C GLY A 234 4.76 -10.98 -13.74
N HIS A 235 4.60 -11.19 -12.45
CA HIS A 235 5.73 -11.52 -11.57
C HIS A 235 6.43 -12.84 -11.94
N ASN A 236 5.68 -13.85 -12.41
CA ASN A 236 6.26 -15.13 -12.83
C ASN A 236 7.13 -15.00 -14.10
N TYR A 237 7.02 -13.89 -14.82
CA TYR A 237 7.81 -13.59 -16.02
C TYR A 237 8.97 -12.63 -15.75
N LEU A 238 9.25 -12.31 -14.50
CA LEU A 238 10.46 -11.62 -14.10
C LEU A 238 11.67 -12.55 -14.25
N PRO A 239 12.80 -12.08 -14.80
CA PRO A 239 13.99 -12.91 -15.00
C PRO A 239 14.46 -13.66 -13.76
N GLU A 240 14.36 -13.05 -12.58
CA GLU A 240 14.75 -13.65 -11.31
C GLU A 240 13.84 -14.80 -10.84
N PHE A 241 12.60 -14.87 -11.34
CA PHE A 241 11.65 -15.94 -10.97
C PHE A 241 11.48 -17.00 -12.03
N VAL A 242 11.93 -16.75 -13.27
CA VAL A 242 11.91 -17.69 -14.41
C VAL A 242 12.80 -18.87 -14.14
N GLY A 243 12.86 -19.66 -13.35
CA GLY A 243 13.75 -20.77 -13.01
C GLY A 243 13.78 -21.04 -11.52
N SER A 244 12.99 -20.31 -10.76
CA SER A 244 12.82 -20.56 -9.33
C SER A 244 12.03 -21.86 -9.14
N GLU A 245 12.60 -22.82 -8.38
CA GLU A 245 11.99 -24.13 -8.11
C GLU A 245 10.62 -24.01 -7.43
N HIS A 246 10.46 -23.00 -6.55
CA HIS A 246 9.24 -22.78 -5.76
C HIS A 246 8.42 -21.56 -6.23
N GLY A 247 8.84 -20.89 -7.33
CA GLY A 247 8.19 -19.67 -7.78
C GLY A 247 8.23 -18.54 -6.75
N GLN A 248 7.37 -17.54 -6.89
CA GLN A 248 7.33 -16.37 -6.01
C GLN A 248 6.58 -16.62 -4.69
N PHE A 249 5.52 -17.41 -4.73
CA PHE A 249 4.62 -17.64 -3.60
C PHE A 249 4.52 -19.13 -3.30
N ASP A 250 5.31 -19.57 -2.32
CA ASP A 250 5.26 -20.94 -1.81
C ASP A 250 5.31 -20.94 -0.28
N ILE A 251 4.66 -21.94 0.32
CA ILE A 251 4.69 -22.17 1.77
C ILE A 251 6.11 -22.49 2.26
N TYR A 252 6.97 -22.96 1.36
CA TYR A 252 8.39 -23.19 1.61
C TYR A 252 9.09 -21.97 2.23
N TYR A 253 8.79 -20.77 1.75
CA TYR A 253 9.40 -19.52 2.25
C TYR A 253 8.84 -19.06 3.59
N LEU A 254 7.70 -19.59 4.04
CA LEU A 254 7.00 -19.06 5.22
C LEU A 254 7.85 -19.16 6.49
N LYS A 255 8.50 -20.31 6.72
CA LYS A 255 9.32 -20.53 7.91
C LYS A 255 10.50 -19.55 7.97
N ASP A 256 11.26 -19.44 6.89
CA ASP A 256 12.45 -18.60 6.83
C ASP A 256 12.10 -17.12 6.92
N ASN A 257 11.03 -16.69 6.25
CA ASN A 257 10.56 -15.31 6.32
C ASN A 257 10.04 -14.95 7.72
N LEU A 258 9.35 -15.86 8.40
CA LEU A 258 8.93 -15.65 9.79
C LEU A 258 10.12 -15.56 10.74
N LEU A 259 11.14 -16.42 10.57
CA LEU A 259 12.36 -16.36 11.37
C LEU A 259 13.10 -15.03 11.16
N LYS A 260 13.26 -14.58 9.92
CA LYS A 260 13.88 -13.30 9.58
C LYS A 260 13.09 -12.12 10.19
N LEU A 261 11.78 -12.11 10.00
CA LEU A 261 10.90 -11.06 10.52
C LEU A 261 10.94 -10.93 12.05
N LEU A 262 11.07 -12.05 12.78
CA LEU A 262 10.91 -12.08 14.22
C LEU A 262 12.22 -12.13 15.00
N PHE A 263 13.28 -12.72 14.44
CA PHE A 263 14.46 -13.08 15.25
C PHE A 263 15.81 -12.61 14.70
N TYR A 264 15.89 -12.15 13.45
CA TYR A 264 17.16 -11.68 12.91
C TYR A 264 17.38 -10.19 13.15
N PRO A 265 18.35 -9.81 14.00
CA PRO A 265 18.64 -8.43 14.32
C PRO A 265 19.46 -7.75 13.22
N VAL A 266 19.31 -6.43 13.15
CA VAL A 266 20.27 -5.56 12.44
C VAL A 266 21.62 -5.65 13.17
N ARG A 267 22.72 -5.70 12.41
CA ARG A 267 24.07 -5.71 12.94
C ARG A 267 24.64 -4.29 12.93
N ILE A 268 25.39 -3.95 13.96
CA ILE A 268 26.13 -2.69 14.02
C ILE A 268 27.57 -3.01 13.63
N LYS A 269 28.07 -2.37 12.56
CA LYS A 269 29.45 -2.42 12.11
C LYS A 269 30.26 -1.27 12.67
N GLU A 270 31.57 -1.26 12.44
CA GLU A 270 32.46 -0.16 12.79
C GLU A 270 31.95 1.18 12.26
N GLY A 271 32.10 2.24 13.06
CA GLY A 271 31.58 3.57 12.72
C GLY A 271 30.06 3.74 12.89
N LEU A 272 29.39 2.87 13.68
CA LEU A 272 27.96 2.89 13.95
C LEU A 272 27.08 2.73 12.68
N THR A 273 27.64 2.14 11.63
CA THR A 273 26.87 1.81 10.42
C THR A 273 25.99 0.60 10.66
N LEU A 274 24.73 0.68 10.18
CA LEU A 274 23.78 -0.43 10.26
C LEU A 274 23.97 -1.37 9.08
N ASP A 275 24.10 -2.66 9.36
CA ASP A 275 24.14 -3.73 8.38
C ASP A 275 22.86 -4.57 8.48
N TYR A 276 22.13 -4.64 7.39
CA TYR A 276 20.92 -5.45 7.26
C TYR A 276 21.31 -6.78 6.60
N PRO A 277 21.50 -7.86 7.36
CA PRO A 277 22.03 -9.11 6.81
C PRO A 277 21.09 -9.80 5.82
N PHE A 278 19.81 -9.42 5.84
CA PHE A 278 18.81 -9.92 4.92
C PHE A 278 18.01 -8.77 4.29
N PHE A 279 17.86 -8.81 2.98
CA PHE A 279 17.10 -7.83 2.23
C PHE A 279 15.59 -7.88 2.58
N ASP A 280 15.09 -9.06 2.91
CA ASP A 280 13.66 -9.38 3.03
C ASP A 280 13.11 -9.27 4.45
N GLY A 281 13.90 -8.83 5.43
CA GLY A 281 13.36 -8.54 6.75
C GLY A 281 14.34 -8.61 7.92
N PHE A 282 13.92 -8.00 9.00
CA PHE A 282 14.56 -8.04 10.31
C PHE A 282 13.49 -7.80 11.39
N MET A 283 13.86 -7.96 12.67
CA MET A 283 12.98 -7.81 13.83
C MET A 283 12.09 -6.55 13.74
N PHE A 284 10.91 -6.67 13.14
CA PHE A 284 10.03 -5.54 12.76
C PHE A 284 9.64 -4.66 13.95
N TYR A 285 9.53 -5.23 15.15
CA TYR A 285 9.17 -4.55 16.38
C TYR A 285 10.28 -3.62 16.90
N ILE A 286 11.55 -3.83 16.49
CA ILE A 286 12.66 -2.90 16.77
C ILE A 286 12.53 -1.66 15.87
N ALA A 287 12.17 -1.86 14.59
CA ALA A 287 11.93 -0.76 13.67
C ALA A 287 10.69 0.06 14.04
N ASN A 288 9.70 -0.59 14.67
CA ASN A 288 8.44 0.02 15.06
C ASN A 288 8.13 -0.25 16.53
N PRO A 289 8.84 0.38 17.48
CA PRO A 289 8.70 0.10 18.92
C PRO A 289 7.31 0.41 19.46
N LEU A 290 6.51 1.25 18.78
CA LEU A 290 5.11 1.48 19.15
C LEU A 290 4.20 0.27 18.93
N SER A 291 4.66 -0.75 18.19
CA SER A 291 3.93 -2.03 18.12
C SER A 291 3.68 -2.62 19.51
N TYR A 292 4.57 -2.34 20.48
CA TYR A 292 4.38 -2.77 21.87
C TYR A 292 3.22 -2.05 22.58
N CYS A 293 2.87 -0.85 22.16
CA CYS A 293 1.76 -0.11 22.75
C CYS A 293 0.39 -0.69 22.36
N SER A 294 0.32 -1.48 21.28
CA SER A 294 -0.89 -2.15 20.82
C SER A 294 -1.20 -3.45 21.56
N LEU A 295 -0.25 -3.97 22.34
CA LEU A 295 -0.49 -5.14 23.17
C LEU A 295 -1.52 -4.79 24.26
N PRO A 296 -2.54 -5.65 24.49
CA PRO A 296 -3.55 -5.38 25.49
C PRO A 296 -2.87 -5.22 26.85
N ARG A 297 -2.93 -4.02 27.43
CA ARG A 297 -2.56 -3.83 28.82
C ARG A 297 -3.49 -4.71 29.64
N ARG A 298 -2.95 -5.70 30.36
CA ARG A 298 -3.70 -6.38 31.41
C ARG A 298 -4.25 -5.26 32.29
N GLN A 299 -5.55 -5.05 32.26
CA GLN A 299 -6.22 -4.26 33.27
C GLN A 299 -5.91 -4.96 34.58
N GLY A 300 -5.00 -4.38 35.35
CA GLY A 300 -4.79 -4.81 36.74
C GLY A 300 -6.14 -4.69 37.43
N THR A 301 -6.73 -5.81 37.78
CA THR A 301 -7.82 -5.84 38.76
C THR A 301 -7.28 -5.12 40.00
N CYS A 302 -7.60 -3.84 40.14
CA CYS A 302 -7.58 -3.22 41.47
C CYS A 302 -8.53 -4.05 42.32
N CYS A 303 -7.97 -5.00 43.06
CA CYS A 303 -8.66 -5.55 44.25
C CYS A 303 -9.02 -4.36 45.12
N GLY A 304 -10.29 -3.97 45.10
CA GLY A 304 -10.88 -3.13 46.12
C GLY A 304 -10.68 -3.86 47.44
N ALA A 305 -9.83 -3.33 48.28
CA ALA A 305 -9.88 -3.61 49.70
C ALA A 305 -10.98 -2.75 50.30
N ALA A 306 -11.85 -3.44 51.02
CA ALA A 306 -13.00 -3.03 51.76
C ALA A 306 -12.86 -1.75 52.60
#